data_a9c6fadc357b3f18917350bb7e8e2de2
#
_entry.id   a9c6fadc357b3f18917350bb7e8e2de2
#
_cell.length_a   1.000
_cell.length_b   1.000
_cell.length_c   1.000
_cell.angle_alpha   90.00
_cell.angle_beta   90.00
_cell.angle_gamma   90.00
#
_symmetry.space_group_name_H-M   'P 1'
#
loop_
_entity.id
_entity.type
_entity.pdbx_description
1 polymer ?
#
loop_
_entity_poly.entity_id
_entity_poly.type
_entity_poly.pdbx_seq_one_letter_code
_entity_poly.pdbx_strand_id
1 'polypeptide(L)'
;MDKITIKGARVHNLKNIDLEIPRESLVVITGVSGSGKSSLAFDTIYAEGERRYVESLSAYARQFLEQMEKPDVDSIEGLSPAIAIEQKTTGRNPRSTVGTVTEIYDFLRLLFSRVGVPHCHQCGKIIANTTIREMVDRVFNEGLARQAKIQILSPIVRGRKGEYRKELEGLRKDGYTKVRIDGHLRSLEEIPVLDKKKKHSIDVMVDRITVREGIRTRLAESFEIASALSGGIIKTEYEGNEAELFNEKLSCADCGISYPEITPAFFSFNSPQGACPECSGLGEKPYFDPELVVDKNLSLGKGAILPWAKRSGKKGLSWGEHAINSLAEHYKFDPSLPFKKLPKEARDAILNGSKGEKIRFEYSRGKKLYSFTEPFEGVMNYLETKRASADSEDALMELERYMNSQPCPLCKGARLKKESLHVKVGKKSINNVAGMPVKEAIEFFKNLKLDPIKEEIARRIIKEIRERLAFLSNVGLDYLTLERKAKTLSGGEGQRIRLATQIGSGLTGVLYVLDEPSIGLHQRDNRRLLDSLKRLRDLGNTVIVVEHDEATTRTADFIVDMGPGAGEAGGVAEPRAEPPPADHTPPPDAPVAPANRVTTEPGSLPRKPREWSRASRGR
;
A
#
# COMPACT_ATOMS: atom_id res chain seq x y z
N MET A 1 -1.48 17.54 -39.81
CA MET A 1 -2.62 18.44 -39.37
C MET A 1 -2.16 19.15 -38.12
N ASP A 2 -2.14 20.46 -38.15
CA ASP A 2 -1.60 21.26 -37.03
C ASP A 2 -2.71 21.72 -36.05
N LYS A 3 -3.95 21.30 -36.32
CA LYS A 3 -5.14 21.70 -35.55
C LYS A 3 -6.08 20.53 -35.32
N ILE A 4 -6.86 20.60 -34.23
CA ILE A 4 -8.07 19.82 -33.99
C ILE A 4 -9.25 20.67 -34.48
N THR A 5 -10.02 20.18 -35.45
CA THR A 5 -11.16 20.88 -36.01
C THR A 5 -12.45 20.18 -35.60
N ILE A 6 -13.31 20.89 -34.90
CA ILE A 6 -14.62 20.43 -34.41
C ILE A 6 -15.69 21.14 -35.21
N LYS A 7 -16.71 20.43 -35.69
CA LYS A 7 -17.86 20.99 -36.38
C LYS A 7 -19.16 20.45 -35.81
N GLY A 8 -20.05 21.34 -35.49
CA GLY A 8 -21.40 21.02 -35.08
C GLY A 8 -21.53 20.29 -33.74
N ALA A 9 -20.75 20.66 -32.71
CA ALA A 9 -20.87 20.03 -31.40
C ALA A 9 -22.15 20.43 -30.66
N ARG A 10 -22.99 19.45 -30.28
CA ARG A 10 -24.32 19.63 -29.69
C ARG A 10 -24.55 18.81 -28.42
N VAL A 11 -23.49 18.26 -27.82
CA VAL A 11 -23.59 17.46 -26.61
C VAL A 11 -24.09 18.30 -25.43
N HIS A 12 -25.08 17.80 -24.71
CA HIS A 12 -25.75 18.49 -23.58
C HIS A 12 -26.25 19.89 -23.94
N ASN A 13 -25.66 20.94 -23.36
CA ASN A 13 -26.07 22.33 -23.58
C ASN A 13 -25.28 23.06 -24.68
N LEU A 14 -24.40 22.36 -25.43
CA LEU A 14 -23.62 22.95 -26.51
C LEU A 14 -24.52 23.35 -27.69
N LYS A 15 -24.30 24.55 -28.23
CA LYS A 15 -25.15 25.17 -29.27
C LYS A 15 -24.48 25.10 -30.65
N ASN A 16 -24.30 23.88 -31.19
CA ASN A 16 -23.76 23.67 -32.54
C ASN A 16 -22.42 24.38 -32.74
N ILE A 17 -21.45 24.07 -31.84
CA ILE A 17 -20.15 24.74 -31.80
C ILE A 17 -19.27 24.29 -32.94
N ASP A 18 -18.70 25.25 -33.69
CA ASP A 18 -17.56 25.06 -34.58
C ASP A 18 -16.31 25.66 -33.93
N LEU A 19 -15.24 24.89 -33.84
CA LEU A 19 -14.03 25.30 -33.12
C LEU A 19 -12.77 24.69 -33.74
N GLU A 20 -11.72 25.49 -33.86
CA GLU A 20 -10.37 25.05 -34.21
C GLU A 20 -9.42 25.25 -33.03
N ILE A 21 -8.78 24.17 -32.59
CA ILE A 21 -7.83 24.15 -31.47
C ILE A 21 -6.44 23.80 -31.99
N PRO A 22 -5.39 24.59 -31.69
CA PRO A 22 -4.02 24.24 -32.09
C PRO A 22 -3.53 22.99 -31.37
N ARG A 23 -2.78 22.13 -32.07
CA ARG A 23 -2.12 20.97 -31.47
C ARG A 23 -0.80 21.41 -30.81
N GLU A 24 -0.24 20.51 -29.99
CA GLU A 24 1.05 20.72 -29.27
C GLU A 24 1.05 22.02 -28.46
N SER A 25 -0.08 22.37 -27.89
CA SER A 25 -0.31 23.60 -27.15
C SER A 25 -1.03 23.36 -25.83
N LEU A 26 -0.89 24.30 -24.90
CA LEU A 26 -1.63 24.35 -23.65
C LEU A 26 -2.90 25.18 -23.90
N VAL A 27 -4.03 24.51 -23.93
CA VAL A 27 -5.36 25.10 -24.19
C VAL A 27 -6.15 25.16 -22.88
N VAL A 28 -6.69 26.32 -22.55
CA VAL A 28 -7.55 26.49 -21.38
C VAL A 28 -8.98 26.74 -21.85
N ILE A 29 -9.91 25.90 -21.36
CA ILE A 29 -11.35 26.10 -21.52
C ILE A 29 -11.88 26.74 -20.23
N THR A 30 -12.31 27.97 -20.32
CA THR A 30 -12.80 28.79 -19.20
C THR A 30 -14.27 29.15 -19.37
N GLY A 31 -14.86 29.80 -18.38
CA GLY A 31 -16.27 30.25 -18.37
C GLY A 31 -16.97 29.90 -17.07
N VAL A 32 -18.20 30.40 -16.89
CA VAL A 32 -19.00 30.19 -15.67
C VAL A 32 -19.36 28.71 -15.45
N SER A 33 -19.64 28.31 -14.21
CA SER A 33 -20.11 26.96 -13.93
C SER A 33 -21.40 26.65 -14.69
N GLY A 34 -21.48 25.47 -15.34
CA GLY A 34 -22.61 25.08 -16.18
C GLY A 34 -22.64 25.69 -17.59
N SER A 35 -21.59 26.40 -18.04
CA SER A 35 -21.51 26.96 -19.39
C SER A 35 -21.25 25.93 -20.50
N GLY A 36 -20.94 24.67 -20.18
CA GLY A 36 -20.66 23.60 -21.15
C GLY A 36 -19.19 23.24 -21.30
N LYS A 37 -18.29 23.72 -20.42
CA LYS A 37 -16.84 23.41 -20.44
C LYS A 37 -16.55 21.92 -20.44
N SER A 38 -17.10 21.19 -19.46
CA SER A 38 -16.91 19.75 -19.34
C SER A 38 -17.57 19.00 -20.50
N SER A 39 -18.71 19.47 -20.98
CA SER A 39 -19.39 18.89 -22.15
C SER A 39 -18.53 19.00 -23.42
N LEU A 40 -17.82 20.13 -23.61
CA LEU A 40 -16.87 20.26 -24.72
C LEU A 40 -15.60 19.42 -24.52
N ALA A 41 -14.97 19.54 -23.34
CA ALA A 41 -13.66 18.91 -23.07
C ALA A 41 -13.75 17.39 -22.95
N PHE A 42 -14.69 16.88 -22.13
CA PHE A 42 -14.78 15.46 -21.79
C PHE A 42 -15.82 14.72 -22.63
N ASP A 43 -17.06 15.22 -22.68
CA ASP A 43 -18.16 14.50 -23.34
C ASP A 43 -18.12 14.63 -24.87
N THR A 44 -17.29 15.54 -25.43
CA THR A 44 -17.11 15.73 -26.87
C THR A 44 -15.70 15.35 -27.33
N ILE A 45 -14.67 16.12 -26.93
CA ILE A 45 -13.29 15.96 -27.45
C ILE A 45 -12.66 14.68 -26.95
N TYR A 46 -12.66 14.45 -25.63
CA TYR A 46 -12.08 13.25 -25.03
C TYR A 46 -12.86 11.99 -25.46
N ALA A 47 -14.19 12.01 -25.37
CA ALA A 47 -15.03 10.87 -25.72
C ALA A 47 -14.80 10.39 -27.16
N GLU A 48 -14.71 11.29 -28.12
CA GLU A 48 -14.43 10.91 -29.51
C GLU A 48 -12.99 10.44 -29.71
N GLY A 49 -12.01 11.04 -29.01
CA GLY A 49 -10.62 10.60 -29.05
C GLY A 49 -10.43 9.19 -28.49
N GLU A 50 -11.06 8.88 -27.35
CA GLU A 50 -11.04 7.55 -26.74
C GLU A 50 -11.77 6.52 -27.60
N ARG A 51 -12.97 6.88 -28.09
CA ARG A 51 -13.76 6.02 -28.99
C ARG A 51 -12.95 5.57 -30.20
N ARG A 52 -12.30 6.50 -30.91
CA ARG A 52 -11.43 6.19 -32.07
C ARG A 52 -10.22 5.34 -31.70
N TYR A 53 -9.61 5.61 -30.56
CA TYR A 53 -8.50 4.80 -30.08
C TYR A 53 -8.96 3.37 -29.81
N VAL A 54 -10.08 3.16 -29.10
CA VAL A 54 -10.65 1.83 -28.84
C VAL A 54 -11.03 1.12 -30.14
N GLU A 55 -11.61 1.83 -31.11
CA GLU A 55 -11.94 1.26 -32.43
C GLU A 55 -10.71 0.79 -33.21
N SER A 56 -9.55 1.41 -33.01
CA SER A 56 -8.30 1.02 -33.65
C SER A 56 -7.70 -0.27 -33.10
N LEU A 57 -8.16 -0.73 -31.91
CA LEU A 57 -7.68 -1.93 -31.26
C LEU A 57 -8.27 -3.21 -31.90
N SER A 58 -7.63 -4.35 -31.63
CA SER A 58 -8.14 -5.65 -32.07
C SER A 58 -9.53 -5.95 -31.48
N ALA A 59 -10.34 -6.75 -32.20
CA ALA A 59 -11.67 -7.17 -31.74
C ALA A 59 -11.63 -7.84 -30.35
N TYR A 60 -10.56 -8.56 -30.05
CA TYR A 60 -10.34 -9.18 -28.73
C TYR A 60 -10.13 -8.13 -27.64
N ALA A 61 -9.29 -7.13 -27.86
CA ALA A 61 -9.03 -6.06 -26.87
C ALA A 61 -10.29 -5.22 -26.60
N ARG A 62 -11.11 -4.95 -27.63
CA ARG A 62 -12.37 -4.20 -27.48
C ARG A 62 -13.40 -4.85 -26.58
N GLN A 63 -13.38 -6.20 -26.41
CA GLN A 63 -14.31 -6.90 -25.50
C GLN A 63 -14.09 -6.59 -24.02
N PHE A 64 -12.91 -6.08 -23.67
CA PHE A 64 -12.53 -5.76 -22.28
C PHE A 64 -12.61 -4.27 -21.95
N LEU A 65 -12.92 -3.42 -22.92
CA LEU A 65 -12.99 -1.97 -22.78
C LEU A 65 -14.44 -1.51 -22.98
N GLU A 66 -14.91 -0.66 -22.08
CA GLU A 66 -16.19 0.02 -22.28
C GLU A 66 -16.04 0.98 -23.46
N GLN A 67 -16.94 0.87 -24.42
CA GLN A 67 -16.99 1.83 -25.53
C GLN A 67 -17.78 3.06 -25.08
N MET A 68 -17.18 4.22 -25.23
CA MET A 68 -17.91 5.47 -25.10
C MET A 68 -18.95 5.62 -26.21
N GLU A 69 -20.09 6.17 -25.88
CA GLU A 69 -21.10 6.55 -26.87
C GLU A 69 -20.54 7.62 -27.81
N LYS A 70 -20.93 7.57 -29.07
CA LYS A 70 -20.52 8.58 -30.04
C LYS A 70 -21.12 9.93 -29.64
N PRO A 71 -20.30 10.98 -29.44
CA PRO A 71 -20.84 12.32 -29.11
C PRO A 71 -21.66 12.87 -30.26
N ASP A 72 -22.66 13.73 -29.95
CA ASP A 72 -23.44 14.44 -30.93
C ASP A 72 -22.63 15.59 -31.52
N VAL A 73 -21.95 15.28 -32.62
CA VAL A 73 -21.06 16.17 -33.34
C VAL A 73 -21.06 15.79 -34.84
N ASP A 74 -21.00 16.76 -35.73
CA ASP A 74 -20.94 16.48 -37.17
C ASP A 74 -19.59 15.83 -37.55
N SER A 75 -18.47 16.43 -37.15
CA SER A 75 -17.14 15.85 -37.33
C SER A 75 -16.14 16.43 -36.36
N ILE A 76 -15.14 15.62 -35.98
CA ILE A 76 -13.90 16.06 -35.31
C ILE A 76 -12.71 15.50 -36.06
N GLU A 77 -11.82 16.35 -36.51
CA GLU A 77 -10.60 15.96 -37.23
C GLU A 77 -9.34 16.34 -36.41
N GLY A 78 -8.22 15.67 -36.68
CA GLY A 78 -6.92 15.98 -36.06
C GLY A 78 -6.74 15.47 -34.62
N LEU A 79 -7.63 14.62 -34.08
CA LEU A 79 -7.50 14.04 -32.76
C LEU A 79 -6.31 13.07 -32.67
N SER A 80 -5.57 13.18 -31.57
CA SER A 80 -4.60 12.18 -31.10
C SER A 80 -5.28 11.23 -30.10
N PRO A 81 -4.63 10.09 -29.75
CA PRO A 81 -5.08 9.28 -28.61
C PRO A 81 -5.26 10.15 -27.37
N ALA A 82 -6.42 10.04 -26.72
CA ALA A 82 -6.80 10.95 -25.63
C ALA A 82 -6.69 10.28 -24.26
N ILE A 83 -6.24 11.03 -23.24
CA ILE A 83 -6.14 10.62 -21.85
C ILE A 83 -6.84 11.66 -20.98
N ALA A 84 -7.87 11.23 -20.22
CA ALA A 84 -8.54 12.08 -19.25
C ALA A 84 -7.90 11.97 -17.87
N ILE A 85 -7.75 13.12 -17.18
CA ILE A 85 -7.31 13.22 -15.80
C ILE A 85 -8.39 13.95 -14.99
N GLU A 86 -9.43 13.18 -14.64
CA GLU A 86 -10.58 13.67 -13.87
C GLU A 86 -10.33 13.67 -12.36
N GLN A 87 -11.14 14.42 -11.62
CA GLN A 87 -11.14 14.43 -10.15
C GLN A 87 -11.76 13.19 -9.51
N LYS A 88 -12.47 12.34 -10.26
CA LYS A 88 -13.12 11.16 -9.70
C LYS A 88 -12.14 10.29 -8.92
N THR A 89 -12.58 9.79 -7.78
CA THR A 89 -11.78 9.01 -6.83
C THR A 89 -11.10 7.83 -7.51
N THR A 90 -9.80 7.70 -7.24
CA THR A 90 -8.98 6.55 -7.61
C THR A 90 -9.62 5.24 -7.15
N GLY A 91 -9.58 4.23 -8.00
CA GLY A 91 -10.26 2.93 -7.90
C GLY A 91 -10.35 2.30 -6.50
N ARG A 92 -11.42 1.54 -6.29
CA ARG A 92 -11.78 0.89 -5.02
C ARG A 92 -10.83 -0.22 -4.54
N ASN A 93 -9.71 -0.48 -5.23
CA ASN A 93 -8.79 -1.55 -4.86
C ASN A 93 -8.09 -1.23 -3.51
N PRO A 94 -8.33 -2.01 -2.44
CA PRO A 94 -7.78 -1.74 -1.11
C PRO A 94 -6.25 -1.93 -1.03
N ARG A 95 -5.65 -2.57 -2.03
CA ARG A 95 -4.20 -2.78 -2.10
C ARG A 95 -3.44 -1.63 -2.77
N SER A 96 -4.12 -0.79 -3.55
CA SER A 96 -3.48 0.34 -4.24
C SER A 96 -2.93 1.38 -3.27
N THR A 97 -1.69 1.81 -3.53
CA THR A 97 -0.99 2.86 -2.76
C THR A 97 -0.43 3.91 -3.72
N VAL A 98 -0.02 5.07 -3.19
CA VAL A 98 0.69 6.08 -3.97
C VAL A 98 1.86 5.44 -4.74
N GLY A 99 2.70 4.64 -4.05
CA GLY A 99 3.84 3.98 -4.68
C GLY A 99 3.50 3.00 -5.80
N THR A 100 2.35 2.30 -5.73
CA THR A 100 1.93 1.38 -6.79
C THR A 100 1.27 2.09 -7.96
N VAL A 101 0.53 3.17 -7.72
CA VAL A 101 -0.10 3.98 -8.78
C VAL A 101 0.95 4.73 -9.59
N THR A 102 2.03 5.17 -8.94
CA THR A 102 3.16 5.88 -9.57
C THR A 102 4.26 4.96 -10.10
N GLU A 103 4.08 3.63 -9.99
CA GLU A 103 5.07 2.60 -10.34
C GLU A 103 6.37 2.67 -9.52
N ILE A 104 6.54 3.65 -8.63
CA ILE A 104 7.75 3.79 -7.80
C ILE A 104 7.99 2.52 -6.97
N TYR A 105 6.92 1.89 -6.47
CA TYR A 105 7.03 0.67 -5.67
C TYR A 105 7.57 -0.52 -6.48
N ASP A 106 7.29 -0.59 -7.78
CA ASP A 106 7.83 -1.63 -8.65
C ASP A 106 9.32 -1.47 -8.88
N PHE A 107 9.80 -0.23 -9.06
CA PHE A 107 11.23 0.07 -9.08
C PHE A 107 11.90 -0.18 -7.71
N LEU A 108 11.24 0.10 -6.59
CA LEU A 108 11.75 -0.26 -5.26
C LEU A 108 11.91 -1.78 -5.12
N ARG A 109 10.91 -2.57 -5.52
CA ARG A 109 11.00 -4.03 -5.51
C ARG A 109 12.18 -4.53 -6.33
N LEU A 110 12.39 -3.97 -7.52
CA LEU A 110 13.53 -4.28 -8.37
C LEU A 110 14.85 -3.90 -7.72
N LEU A 111 14.96 -2.69 -7.13
CA LEU A 111 16.16 -2.23 -6.43
C LEU A 111 16.52 -3.16 -5.27
N PHE A 112 15.55 -3.45 -4.40
CA PHE A 112 15.76 -4.30 -3.23
C PHE A 112 16.12 -5.74 -3.59
N SER A 113 15.61 -6.27 -4.70
CA SER A 113 15.96 -7.61 -5.18
C SER A 113 17.37 -7.68 -5.78
N ARG A 114 17.88 -6.58 -6.36
CA ARG A 114 19.18 -6.57 -7.04
C ARG A 114 20.35 -6.19 -6.14
N VAL A 115 20.16 -5.23 -5.23
CA VAL A 115 21.26 -4.70 -4.41
C VAL A 115 21.00 -4.78 -2.91
N GLY A 116 19.84 -5.27 -2.49
CA GLY A 116 19.47 -5.42 -1.10
C GLY A 116 20.34 -6.42 -0.37
N VAL A 117 20.65 -6.12 0.90
CA VAL A 117 21.43 -6.97 1.79
C VAL A 117 20.48 -7.64 2.77
N PRO A 118 20.28 -8.97 2.69
CA PRO A 118 19.41 -9.68 3.61
C PRO A 118 20.04 -9.80 4.99
N HIS A 119 19.22 -9.61 6.00
CA HIS A 119 19.57 -9.76 7.41
C HIS A 119 18.66 -10.78 8.06
N CYS A 120 19.18 -11.57 8.97
CA CYS A 120 18.38 -12.52 9.74
C CYS A 120 17.35 -11.77 10.60
N HIS A 121 16.09 -12.13 10.49
CA HIS A 121 15.02 -11.48 11.24
C HIS A 121 14.99 -11.84 12.74
N GLN A 122 15.81 -12.82 13.18
CA GLN A 122 15.96 -13.19 14.59
C GLN A 122 17.20 -12.55 15.24
N CYS A 123 18.38 -12.70 14.63
CA CYS A 123 19.64 -12.22 15.23
C CYS A 123 20.19 -10.94 14.60
N GLY A 124 19.59 -10.46 13.49
CA GLY A 124 20.03 -9.24 12.80
C GLY A 124 21.32 -9.35 11.98
N LYS A 125 22.03 -10.48 12.01
CA LYS A 125 23.25 -10.68 11.24
C LYS A 125 22.98 -10.69 9.73
N ILE A 126 23.94 -10.25 8.94
CA ILE A 126 23.87 -10.30 7.47
C ILE A 126 23.84 -11.76 7.04
N ILE A 127 22.94 -12.06 6.11
CA ILE A 127 22.88 -13.35 5.43
C ILE A 127 23.56 -13.16 4.07
N ALA A 128 24.73 -13.80 3.93
CA ALA A 128 25.45 -13.83 2.67
C ALA A 128 25.36 -15.24 2.07
N ASN A 129 25.24 -15.33 0.76
CA ASN A 129 25.54 -16.55 0.03
C ASN A 129 26.94 -16.41 -0.55
N THR A 130 27.69 -17.50 -0.55
CA THR A 130 29.00 -17.59 -1.18
C THR A 130 28.94 -18.73 -2.17
N THR A 131 29.31 -18.51 -3.41
CA THR A 131 29.34 -19.60 -4.40
C THR A 131 30.41 -20.60 -4.03
N ILE A 132 30.23 -21.88 -4.40
CA ILE A 132 31.25 -22.93 -4.15
C ILE A 132 32.61 -22.51 -4.68
N ARG A 133 32.66 -21.89 -5.85
CA ARG A 133 33.88 -21.34 -6.43
C ARG A 133 34.59 -20.34 -5.53
N GLU A 134 33.85 -19.34 -5.02
CA GLU A 134 34.40 -18.34 -4.08
C GLU A 134 34.87 -18.95 -2.78
N MET A 135 34.13 -19.96 -2.24
CA MET A 135 34.53 -20.71 -1.05
C MET A 135 35.85 -21.46 -1.29
N VAL A 136 35.94 -22.15 -2.43
CA VAL A 136 37.16 -22.87 -2.85
C VAL A 136 38.34 -21.94 -3.01
N ASP A 137 38.15 -20.81 -3.72
CA ASP A 137 39.19 -19.81 -3.93
C ASP A 137 39.69 -19.23 -2.62
N ARG A 138 38.80 -18.94 -1.68
CA ARG A 138 39.14 -18.42 -0.35
C ARG A 138 39.91 -19.43 0.46
N VAL A 139 39.40 -20.65 0.62
CA VAL A 139 40.04 -21.72 1.39
C VAL A 139 41.36 -22.13 0.76
N PHE A 140 41.45 -22.18 -0.57
CA PHE A 140 42.68 -22.48 -1.29
C PHE A 140 43.76 -21.42 -1.05
N ASN A 141 43.44 -20.14 -1.21
CA ASN A 141 44.38 -19.04 -1.06
C ASN A 141 44.88 -18.91 0.39
N GLU A 142 44.00 -19.07 1.38
CA GLU A 142 44.38 -19.03 2.81
C GLU A 142 45.19 -20.24 3.23
N GLY A 143 44.89 -21.43 2.69
CA GLY A 143 45.52 -22.69 3.06
C GLY A 143 46.81 -22.99 2.32
N LEU A 144 47.00 -22.49 1.09
CA LEU A 144 48.15 -22.85 0.25
C LEU A 144 49.49 -22.40 0.86
N ALA A 145 49.53 -21.15 1.33
CA ALA A 145 50.76 -20.58 1.92
C ALA A 145 51.27 -21.34 3.16
N ARG A 146 50.38 -22.08 3.85
CA ARG A 146 50.66 -22.79 5.09
C ARG A 146 50.69 -24.32 4.90
N GLN A 147 50.43 -24.84 3.69
CA GLN A 147 50.14 -26.27 3.43
C GLN A 147 49.15 -26.83 4.46
N ALA A 148 48.12 -26.06 4.76
CA ALA A 148 47.19 -26.31 5.85
C ALA A 148 46.41 -27.61 5.63
N LYS A 149 46.26 -28.39 6.72
CA LYS A 149 45.30 -29.49 6.74
C LYS A 149 43.95 -28.98 7.16
N ILE A 150 42.94 -29.21 6.31
CA ILE A 150 41.57 -28.78 6.52
C ILE A 150 40.64 -29.98 6.67
N GLN A 151 39.63 -29.82 7.48
CA GLN A 151 38.49 -30.74 7.58
C GLN A 151 37.29 -30.06 6.99
N ILE A 152 36.61 -30.75 6.07
CA ILE A 152 35.37 -30.28 5.43
C ILE A 152 34.22 -31.02 6.10
N LEU A 153 33.34 -30.29 6.72
CA LEU A 153 32.24 -30.78 7.53
C LEU A 153 30.90 -30.26 6.99
N SER A 154 29.89 -31.11 7.02
CA SER A 154 28.52 -30.79 6.67
C SER A 154 27.64 -30.76 7.93
N PRO A 155 27.20 -29.60 8.43
CA PRO A 155 26.37 -29.49 9.64
C PRO A 155 24.91 -29.83 9.35
N ILE A 156 24.53 -31.09 9.54
CA ILE A 156 23.17 -31.59 9.27
C ILE A 156 22.16 -31.29 10.40
N VAL A 157 22.66 -31.21 11.66
CA VAL A 157 21.85 -30.86 12.83
C VAL A 157 22.55 -29.76 13.62
N ARG A 158 21.84 -28.71 13.99
CA ARG A 158 22.39 -27.55 14.71
C ARG A 158 21.49 -27.19 15.90
N GLY A 159 21.93 -27.60 17.11
CA GLY A 159 21.31 -27.25 18.37
C GLY A 159 19.83 -27.65 18.50
N ARG A 160 19.41 -28.75 17.88
CA ARG A 160 18.01 -29.25 17.92
C ARG A 160 17.89 -30.47 18.82
N LYS A 161 16.73 -30.60 19.48
CA LYS A 161 16.38 -31.79 20.26
C LYS A 161 16.00 -32.94 19.34
N GLY A 162 16.45 -34.17 19.64
CA GLY A 162 16.10 -35.36 18.86
C GLY A 162 17.08 -36.48 19.06
N GLU A 163 16.71 -37.69 18.69
CA GLU A 163 17.59 -38.90 18.74
C GLU A 163 18.39 -39.08 17.45
N TYR A 164 17.94 -38.55 16.32
CA TYR A 164 18.57 -38.54 14.98
C TYR A 164 19.04 -39.91 14.47
N ARG A 165 18.40 -40.98 14.96
CA ARG A 165 18.79 -42.37 14.63
C ARG A 165 18.66 -42.68 13.15
N LYS A 166 17.55 -42.25 12.53
CA LYS A 166 17.30 -42.48 11.10
C LYS A 166 18.33 -41.77 10.21
N GLU A 167 18.64 -40.52 10.56
CA GLU A 167 19.60 -39.71 9.84
C GLU A 167 20.99 -40.32 9.92
N LEU A 168 21.42 -40.75 11.11
CA LEU A 168 22.71 -41.39 11.31
C LEU A 168 22.82 -42.77 10.63
N GLU A 169 21.76 -43.59 10.63
CA GLU A 169 21.67 -44.84 9.87
C GLU A 169 21.70 -44.59 8.35
N GLY A 170 21.07 -43.52 7.86
CA GLY A 170 21.13 -43.09 6.48
C GLY A 170 22.57 -42.78 6.06
N LEU A 171 23.25 -41.92 6.79
CA LEU A 171 24.65 -41.58 6.53
C LEU A 171 25.59 -42.80 6.49
N ARG A 172 25.34 -43.79 7.35
CA ARG A 172 26.12 -45.04 7.33
C ARG A 172 25.87 -45.84 6.04
N LYS A 173 24.63 -45.87 5.55
CA LYS A 173 24.29 -46.53 4.27
C LYS A 173 24.92 -45.81 3.07
N ASP A 174 25.03 -44.47 3.15
CA ASP A 174 25.63 -43.62 2.13
C ASP A 174 27.18 -43.66 2.16
N GLY A 175 27.79 -44.46 3.08
CA GLY A 175 29.23 -44.71 3.12
C GLY A 175 30.05 -43.73 3.95
N TYR A 176 29.42 -42.84 4.71
CA TYR A 176 30.13 -41.96 5.63
C TYR A 176 30.62 -42.76 6.84
N THR A 177 31.81 -42.43 7.33
CA THR A 177 32.46 -43.19 8.43
C THR A 177 32.55 -42.38 9.72
N LYS A 178 32.63 -41.05 9.66
CA LYS A 178 32.88 -40.18 10.81
C LYS A 178 31.91 -39.02 10.87
N VAL A 179 31.46 -38.75 12.08
CA VAL A 179 30.62 -37.61 12.42
C VAL A 179 31.16 -36.91 13.66
N ARG A 180 30.88 -35.60 13.77
CA ARG A 180 31.13 -34.87 15.01
C ARG A 180 29.80 -34.61 15.69
N ILE A 181 29.65 -35.12 16.91
CA ILE A 181 28.44 -34.94 17.72
C ILE A 181 28.79 -34.11 18.93
N ASP A 182 28.15 -32.98 19.11
CA ASP A 182 28.35 -32.05 20.22
C ASP A 182 29.85 -31.70 20.44
N GLY A 183 30.57 -31.48 19.31
CA GLY A 183 31.99 -31.15 19.29
C GLY A 183 32.94 -32.34 19.31
N HIS A 184 32.48 -33.55 19.57
CA HIS A 184 33.31 -34.75 19.67
C HIS A 184 33.23 -35.59 18.39
N LEU A 185 34.42 -35.89 17.79
CA LEU A 185 34.53 -36.77 16.62
C LEU A 185 34.27 -38.21 17.04
N ARG A 186 33.35 -38.89 16.31
CA ARG A 186 32.96 -40.28 16.56
C ARG A 186 32.91 -41.10 15.28
N SER A 187 33.14 -42.41 15.38
CA SER A 187 32.82 -43.33 14.29
C SER A 187 31.30 -43.53 14.20
N LEU A 188 30.74 -43.60 12.99
CA LEU A 188 29.32 -43.92 12.75
C LEU A 188 28.94 -45.34 13.21
N GLU A 189 29.95 -46.22 13.42
CA GLU A 189 29.74 -47.58 13.95
C GLU A 189 29.53 -47.61 15.47
N GLU A 190 30.02 -46.58 16.19
CA GLU A 190 30.08 -46.55 17.66
C GLU A 190 29.24 -45.42 18.27
N ILE A 191 28.18 -45.01 17.61
CA ILE A 191 27.37 -43.89 18.12
C ILE A 191 26.41 -44.34 19.20
N PRO A 192 26.45 -43.77 20.41
CA PRO A 192 25.48 -44.05 21.46
C PRO A 192 24.12 -43.44 21.07
N VAL A 193 23.05 -44.01 21.63
CA VAL A 193 21.69 -43.42 21.49
C VAL A 193 21.70 -42.01 22.07
N LEU A 194 21.34 -41.03 21.27
CA LEU A 194 21.29 -39.63 21.67
C LEU A 194 20.04 -39.34 22.52
N ASP A 195 20.18 -38.47 23.51
CA ASP A 195 19.08 -38.08 24.40
C ASP A 195 18.10 -37.16 23.67
N LYS A 196 16.87 -37.61 23.41
CA LYS A 196 15.81 -36.82 22.71
C LYS A 196 15.43 -35.50 23.38
N LYS A 197 15.77 -35.35 24.68
CA LYS A 197 15.44 -34.13 25.44
C LYS A 197 16.55 -33.08 25.37
N LYS A 198 17.76 -33.47 25.00
CA LYS A 198 18.91 -32.57 24.86
C LYS A 198 19.01 -32.01 23.44
N LYS A 199 19.63 -30.85 23.33
CA LYS A 199 19.98 -30.25 22.03
C LYS A 199 21.28 -30.86 21.55
N HIS A 200 21.31 -31.36 20.32
CA HIS A 200 22.49 -31.93 19.67
C HIS A 200 22.88 -31.11 18.45
N SER A 201 24.19 -31.11 18.16
CA SER A 201 24.78 -30.62 16.92
C SER A 201 25.53 -31.76 16.26
N ILE A 202 25.23 -32.02 14.97
CA ILE A 202 25.82 -33.14 14.24
C ILE A 202 26.42 -32.61 12.94
N ASP A 203 27.74 -32.73 12.79
CA ASP A 203 28.47 -32.37 11.58
C ASP A 203 29.01 -33.68 10.95
N VAL A 204 28.70 -33.94 9.67
CA VAL A 204 29.25 -35.07 8.91
C VAL A 204 30.62 -34.69 8.40
N MET A 205 31.63 -35.51 8.63
CA MET A 205 32.95 -35.32 8.03
C MET A 205 32.91 -35.81 6.57
N VAL A 206 33.01 -34.87 5.65
CA VAL A 206 32.97 -35.16 4.22
C VAL A 206 34.36 -35.48 3.69
N ASP A 207 35.36 -34.66 4.02
CA ASP A 207 36.73 -34.88 3.57
C ASP A 207 37.76 -34.28 4.54
N ARG A 208 38.99 -34.76 4.44
CA ARG A 208 40.16 -34.22 5.14
C ARG A 208 41.29 -34.04 4.14
N ILE A 209 41.62 -32.79 3.83
CA ILE A 209 42.48 -32.42 2.71
C ILE A 209 43.69 -31.63 3.22
N THR A 210 44.86 -31.87 2.64
CA THR A 210 46.00 -30.95 2.76
C THR A 210 46.02 -30.06 1.55
N VAL A 211 45.96 -28.73 1.78
CA VAL A 211 45.91 -27.74 0.70
C VAL A 211 47.26 -27.65 0.01
N ARG A 212 47.29 -27.95 -1.30
CA ARG A 212 48.46 -27.91 -2.19
C ARG A 212 48.06 -27.57 -3.61
N GLU A 213 48.99 -27.24 -4.46
CA GLU A 213 48.69 -27.03 -5.88
C GLU A 213 48.01 -28.27 -6.48
N GLY A 214 47.03 -28.05 -7.37
CA GLY A 214 46.24 -29.09 -8.03
C GLY A 214 45.05 -29.65 -7.24
N ILE A 215 44.82 -29.24 -5.96
CA ILE A 215 43.74 -29.78 -5.12
C ILE A 215 42.36 -29.12 -5.37
N ARG A 216 42.27 -28.04 -6.18
CA ARG A 216 41.06 -27.23 -6.36
C ARG A 216 39.83 -28.05 -6.79
N THR A 217 40.02 -29.02 -7.69
CA THR A 217 38.89 -29.85 -8.18
C THR A 217 38.33 -30.70 -7.04
N ARG A 218 39.19 -31.41 -6.30
CA ARG A 218 38.75 -32.22 -5.15
C ARG A 218 38.12 -31.37 -4.04
N LEU A 219 38.63 -30.16 -3.82
CA LEU A 219 38.09 -29.23 -2.85
C LEU A 219 36.66 -28.79 -3.27
N ALA A 220 36.42 -28.51 -4.57
CA ALA A 220 35.14 -28.19 -5.12
C ALA A 220 34.12 -29.32 -4.97
N GLU A 221 34.51 -30.55 -5.37
CA GLU A 221 33.70 -31.77 -5.21
C GLU A 221 33.30 -31.99 -3.74
N SER A 222 34.26 -31.87 -2.80
CA SER A 222 33.98 -32.02 -1.37
C SER A 222 33.04 -30.95 -0.84
N PHE A 223 33.10 -29.72 -1.37
CA PHE A 223 32.20 -28.64 -1.01
C PHE A 223 30.79 -28.86 -1.57
N GLU A 224 30.68 -29.36 -2.81
CA GLU A 224 29.38 -29.72 -3.41
C GLU A 224 28.67 -30.79 -2.60
N ILE A 225 29.43 -31.87 -2.20
CA ILE A 225 28.89 -32.94 -1.35
C ILE A 225 28.45 -32.38 0.01
N ALA A 226 29.30 -31.58 0.65
CA ALA A 226 28.99 -30.99 1.97
C ALA A 226 27.77 -30.07 1.91
N SER A 227 27.64 -29.28 0.83
CA SER A 227 26.50 -28.40 0.58
C SER A 227 25.21 -29.19 0.36
N ALA A 228 25.24 -30.23 -0.44
CA ALA A 228 24.09 -31.09 -0.70
C ALA A 228 23.55 -31.75 0.57
N LEU A 229 24.40 -32.27 1.43
CA LEU A 229 24.03 -32.94 2.71
C LEU A 229 23.40 -31.98 3.72
N SER A 230 23.94 -30.78 3.87
CA SER A 230 23.46 -29.80 4.87
C SER A 230 22.35 -28.90 4.39
N GLY A 231 22.03 -28.96 3.08
CA GLY A 231 21.11 -28.02 2.46
C GLY A 231 21.72 -26.65 2.20
N GLY A 232 23.05 -26.56 1.97
CA GLY A 232 23.73 -25.32 1.53
C GLY A 232 24.77 -24.79 2.51
N ILE A 233 25.06 -25.46 3.62
CA ILE A 233 26.00 -24.97 4.62
C ILE A 233 27.22 -25.89 4.70
N ILE A 234 28.40 -25.29 4.63
CA ILE A 234 29.67 -25.97 4.69
C ILE A 234 30.47 -25.41 5.86
N LYS A 235 31.09 -26.26 6.62
CA LYS A 235 31.98 -25.89 7.71
C LYS A 235 33.37 -26.37 7.39
N THR A 236 34.35 -25.47 7.40
CA THR A 236 35.76 -25.81 7.24
C THR A 236 36.52 -25.53 8.53
N GLU A 237 37.41 -26.42 8.90
CA GLU A 237 38.29 -26.26 10.06
C GLU A 237 39.72 -26.49 9.64
N TYR A 238 40.60 -25.56 9.99
CA TYR A 238 42.05 -25.71 9.88
C TYR A 238 42.57 -26.33 11.18
N GLU A 239 43.57 -27.18 11.10
CA GLU A 239 44.18 -27.74 12.31
C GLU A 239 44.67 -26.60 13.24
N GLY A 240 44.06 -26.51 14.44
CA GLY A 240 44.39 -25.50 15.45
C GLY A 240 43.70 -24.16 15.38
N ASN A 241 42.79 -23.94 14.44
CA ASN A 241 42.06 -22.69 14.27
C ASN A 241 40.52 -22.83 14.43
N GLU A 242 39.85 -21.70 14.59
CA GLU A 242 38.39 -21.67 14.62
C GLU A 242 37.78 -22.15 13.31
N ALA A 243 36.59 -22.74 13.40
CA ALA A 243 35.82 -23.19 12.25
C ALA A 243 35.24 -22.02 11.46
N GLU A 244 35.42 -22.06 10.15
CA GLU A 244 34.75 -21.12 9.24
C GLU A 244 33.50 -21.76 8.65
N LEU A 245 32.38 -20.99 8.64
CA LEU A 245 31.10 -21.41 8.08
C LEU A 245 30.85 -20.69 6.77
N PHE A 246 30.66 -21.46 5.71
CA PHE A 246 30.22 -20.99 4.41
C PHE A 246 28.75 -21.32 4.18
N ASN A 247 28.11 -20.57 3.34
CA ASN A 247 26.70 -20.77 3.00
C ASN A 247 26.45 -20.53 1.52
N GLU A 248 26.08 -21.58 0.82
CA GLU A 248 25.72 -21.52 -0.60
C GLU A 248 24.30 -20.98 -0.80
N LYS A 249 23.40 -21.23 0.14
CA LYS A 249 22.04 -20.73 0.14
C LYS A 249 21.89 -19.54 1.06
N LEU A 250 20.92 -18.67 0.80
CA LEU A 250 20.59 -17.54 1.66
C LEU A 250 20.05 -18.04 3.01
N SER A 251 20.91 -18.43 3.93
CA SER A 251 20.52 -18.89 5.27
C SER A 251 21.40 -18.29 6.36
N CYS A 252 20.79 -18.08 7.55
CA CYS A 252 21.53 -17.63 8.72
C CYS A 252 22.28 -18.80 9.35
N ALA A 253 23.60 -18.68 9.47
CA ALA A 253 24.43 -19.71 10.06
C ALA A 253 24.09 -20.01 11.54
N ASP A 254 23.69 -18.98 12.32
CA ASP A 254 23.40 -19.14 13.76
C ASP A 254 21.96 -19.62 14.01
N CYS A 255 20.97 -19.05 13.30
CA CYS A 255 19.56 -19.31 13.57
C CYS A 255 18.97 -20.43 12.69
N GLY A 256 19.68 -20.87 11.65
CA GLY A 256 19.20 -21.88 10.70
C GLY A 256 18.01 -21.43 9.82
N ILE A 257 17.72 -20.12 9.76
CA ILE A 257 16.65 -19.56 8.95
C ILE A 257 17.14 -19.44 7.53
N SER A 258 16.42 -20.06 6.59
CA SER A 258 16.70 -19.95 5.16
C SER A 258 15.75 -18.96 4.52
N TYR A 259 16.28 -18.11 3.65
CA TYR A 259 15.52 -17.20 2.81
C TYR A 259 15.32 -17.82 1.43
N PRO A 260 14.15 -17.70 0.82
CA PRO A 260 13.98 -18.08 -0.57
C PRO A 260 14.79 -17.13 -1.46
N GLU A 261 14.83 -17.40 -2.75
CA GLU A 261 15.44 -16.51 -3.72
C GLU A 261 14.81 -15.12 -3.64
N ILE A 262 15.66 -14.10 -3.57
CA ILE A 262 15.23 -12.70 -3.43
C ILE A 262 14.90 -12.13 -4.80
N THR A 263 13.68 -12.40 -5.26
CA THR A 263 13.10 -11.86 -6.50
C THR A 263 12.26 -10.60 -6.24
N PRO A 264 11.89 -9.81 -7.26
CA PRO A 264 10.95 -8.70 -7.07
C PRO A 264 9.59 -9.12 -6.47
N ALA A 265 9.15 -10.37 -6.69
CA ALA A 265 7.92 -10.92 -6.12
C ALA A 265 8.03 -11.11 -4.59
N PHE A 266 9.23 -11.31 -4.05
CA PHE A 266 9.51 -11.39 -2.62
C PHE A 266 9.18 -10.11 -1.85
N PHE A 267 9.14 -8.97 -2.53
CA PHE A 267 8.75 -7.66 -1.99
C PHE A 267 7.34 -7.22 -2.40
N SER A 268 6.58 -8.08 -3.06
CA SER A 268 5.21 -7.76 -3.48
C SER A 268 4.20 -8.17 -2.42
N PHE A 269 3.43 -7.21 -1.91
CA PHE A 269 2.30 -7.49 -1.03
C PHE A 269 1.06 -8.04 -1.78
N ASN A 270 1.09 -8.08 -3.13
CA ASN A 270 0.09 -8.72 -3.98
C ASN A 270 0.48 -10.16 -4.38
N SER A 271 1.69 -10.61 -4.01
CA SER A 271 2.17 -11.96 -4.30
C SER A 271 2.24 -12.79 -3.02
N PRO A 272 1.83 -14.08 -3.04
CA PRO A 272 1.98 -14.98 -1.89
C PRO A 272 3.43 -15.13 -1.41
N GLN A 273 4.42 -14.86 -2.27
CA GLN A 273 5.84 -14.92 -1.91
C GLN A 273 6.21 -13.83 -0.91
N GLY A 274 5.68 -12.61 -1.07
CA GLY A 274 6.04 -11.46 -0.24
C GLY A 274 4.97 -11.03 0.76
N ALA A 275 3.70 -11.32 0.47
CA ALA A 275 2.57 -10.87 1.30
C ALA A 275 2.61 -11.45 2.71
N CYS A 276 2.29 -10.63 3.71
CA CYS A 276 2.06 -11.09 5.07
C CYS A 276 0.96 -12.17 5.09
N PRO A 277 1.21 -13.36 5.67
CA PRO A 277 0.23 -14.46 5.65
C PRO A 277 -1.04 -14.14 6.46
N GLU A 278 -0.95 -13.32 7.50
CA GLU A 278 -2.08 -13.00 8.37
C GLU A 278 -3.08 -12.04 7.72
N CYS A 279 -2.61 -11.02 7.00
CA CYS A 279 -3.47 -10.01 6.35
C CYS A 279 -3.48 -10.11 4.82
N SER A 280 -2.85 -11.12 4.24
CA SER A 280 -2.75 -11.30 2.79
C SER A 280 -2.33 -10.04 2.04
N GLY A 281 -1.40 -9.27 2.64
CA GLY A 281 -0.86 -8.04 2.05
C GLY A 281 -1.70 -6.77 2.22
N LEU A 282 -2.80 -6.80 2.99
CA LEU A 282 -3.64 -5.62 3.25
C LEU A 282 -3.00 -4.66 4.26
N GLY A 283 -2.17 -5.17 5.18
CA GLY A 283 -1.54 -4.39 6.25
C GLY A 283 -2.45 -4.12 7.43
N GLU A 284 -3.73 -4.39 7.29
CA GLU A 284 -4.74 -4.19 8.33
C GLU A 284 -5.65 -5.41 8.43
N LYS A 285 -6.29 -5.56 9.57
CA LYS A 285 -7.27 -6.60 9.83
C LYS A 285 -8.57 -5.93 10.25
N PRO A 286 -9.66 -6.17 9.54
CA PRO A 286 -10.95 -5.67 9.96
C PRO A 286 -11.37 -6.40 11.24
N TYR A 287 -12.02 -5.70 12.16
CA TYR A 287 -12.59 -6.24 13.38
C TYR A 287 -13.92 -5.55 13.68
N PHE A 288 -14.80 -6.22 14.39
CA PHE A 288 -16.02 -5.59 14.89
C PHE A 288 -15.67 -4.66 16.04
N ASP A 289 -16.03 -3.39 15.92
CA ASP A 289 -15.71 -2.38 16.93
C ASP A 289 -16.85 -2.30 17.95
N PRO A 290 -16.59 -2.54 19.26
CA PRO A 290 -17.60 -2.40 20.30
C PRO A 290 -18.30 -1.03 20.32
N GLU A 291 -17.59 0.03 19.92
CA GLU A 291 -18.17 1.38 19.85
C GLU A 291 -19.17 1.54 18.71
N LEU A 292 -19.02 0.76 17.63
CA LEU A 292 -19.95 0.72 16.49
C LEU A 292 -21.08 -0.32 16.67
N VAL A 293 -20.84 -1.33 17.52
CA VAL A 293 -21.80 -2.41 17.80
C VAL A 293 -22.81 -2.01 18.87
N VAL A 294 -22.42 -1.15 19.82
CA VAL A 294 -23.23 -0.82 20.99
C VAL A 294 -23.46 0.66 21.14
N ASP A 295 -24.73 1.06 21.20
CA ASP A 295 -25.08 2.40 21.74
C ASP A 295 -25.14 2.34 23.27
N LYS A 296 -24.13 2.91 23.91
CA LYS A 296 -23.96 2.88 25.36
C LYS A 296 -25.04 3.65 26.14
N ASN A 297 -25.78 4.53 25.48
CA ASN A 297 -26.83 5.35 26.09
C ASN A 297 -28.20 4.68 26.06
N LEU A 298 -28.39 3.72 25.18
CA LEU A 298 -29.62 2.94 25.11
C LEU A 298 -29.58 1.75 26.08
N SER A 299 -30.77 1.30 26.50
CA SER A 299 -30.94 0.04 27.24
C SER A 299 -30.99 -1.13 26.23
N LEU A 300 -30.71 -2.35 26.73
CA LEU A 300 -30.76 -3.55 25.91
C LEU A 300 -32.16 -3.75 25.28
N GLY A 301 -33.23 -3.52 26.03
CA GLY A 301 -34.60 -3.59 25.53
C GLY A 301 -34.97 -2.51 24.52
N LYS A 302 -34.21 -1.39 24.46
CA LYS A 302 -34.36 -0.33 23.46
C LYS A 302 -33.41 -0.48 22.26
N GLY A 303 -32.70 -1.60 22.16
CA GLY A 303 -31.82 -1.88 21.04
C GLY A 303 -30.39 -1.36 21.19
N ALA A 304 -29.84 -1.36 22.41
CA ALA A 304 -28.45 -0.99 22.64
C ALA A 304 -27.45 -1.79 21.79
N ILE A 305 -27.76 -3.05 21.47
CA ILE A 305 -26.98 -3.87 20.55
C ILE A 305 -27.48 -3.63 19.12
N LEU A 306 -26.83 -2.73 18.40
CA LEU A 306 -27.27 -2.25 17.10
C LEU A 306 -27.50 -3.35 16.05
N PRO A 307 -26.65 -4.40 15.91
CA PRO A 307 -26.90 -5.51 15.00
C PRO A 307 -28.16 -6.35 15.33
N TRP A 308 -28.65 -6.28 16.56
CA TRP A 308 -29.86 -6.98 17.03
C TRP A 308 -31.09 -6.07 17.09
N ALA A 309 -30.91 -4.77 16.93
CA ALA A 309 -32.02 -3.82 16.96
C ALA A 309 -33.05 -4.16 15.88
N LYS A 310 -34.35 -4.06 16.25
CA LYS A 310 -35.46 -4.39 15.33
C LYS A 310 -35.43 -3.49 14.10
N ARG A 311 -35.40 -4.12 12.93
CA ARG A 311 -35.85 -3.47 11.69
C ARG A 311 -37.37 -3.35 11.74
N SER A 312 -37.84 -2.13 11.53
CA SER A 312 -39.27 -1.79 11.46
C SER A 312 -40.06 -2.83 10.65
N GLY A 313 -40.99 -3.55 11.28
CA GLY A 313 -41.97 -4.43 10.60
C GLY A 313 -41.97 -5.90 10.94
N LYS A 314 -41.02 -6.47 11.68
CA LYS A 314 -41.11 -7.91 12.10
C LYS A 314 -41.73 -8.05 13.47
N LYS A 315 -42.90 -8.75 13.53
CA LYS A 315 -43.57 -9.18 14.77
C LYS A 315 -42.85 -10.41 15.33
N GLY A 316 -42.37 -10.33 16.59
CA GLY A 316 -41.75 -11.41 17.35
C GLY A 316 -40.44 -10.99 18.01
N LEU A 317 -40.13 -11.62 19.17
CA LEU A 317 -38.85 -11.43 19.85
C LEU A 317 -37.72 -12.05 18.99
N SER A 318 -36.66 -11.31 18.74
CA SER A 318 -35.47 -11.84 18.08
C SER A 318 -34.73 -12.80 19.03
N TRP A 319 -33.88 -13.69 18.49
CA TRP A 319 -33.00 -14.53 19.33
C TRP A 319 -32.20 -13.70 20.31
N GLY A 320 -31.72 -12.51 19.89
CA GLY A 320 -31.00 -11.59 20.75
C GLY A 320 -31.78 -11.09 21.97
N GLU A 321 -33.12 -10.86 21.83
CA GLU A 321 -33.95 -10.44 22.97
C GLU A 321 -34.16 -11.58 23.99
N HIS A 322 -34.29 -12.82 23.56
CA HIS A 322 -34.35 -13.99 24.45
C HIS A 322 -33.00 -14.17 25.19
N ALA A 323 -31.87 -14.05 24.46
CA ALA A 323 -30.55 -14.16 25.05
C ALA A 323 -30.30 -13.06 26.11
N ILE A 324 -30.73 -11.81 25.87
CA ILE A 324 -30.63 -10.71 26.82
C ILE A 324 -31.35 -11.01 28.12
N ASN A 325 -32.57 -11.56 28.09
CA ASN A 325 -33.33 -11.87 29.29
C ASN A 325 -32.64 -12.97 30.12
N SER A 326 -32.16 -14.02 29.49
CA SER A 326 -31.42 -15.09 30.15
C SER A 326 -30.11 -14.61 30.77
N LEU A 327 -29.41 -13.73 30.08
CA LEU A 327 -28.18 -13.09 30.60
C LEU A 327 -28.50 -12.16 31.80
N ALA A 328 -29.61 -11.41 31.72
CA ALA A 328 -30.04 -10.52 32.79
C ALA A 328 -30.36 -11.29 34.08
N GLU A 329 -31.01 -12.45 33.97
CA GLU A 329 -31.30 -13.32 35.10
C GLU A 329 -30.02 -13.92 35.70
N HIS A 330 -29.11 -14.42 34.82
CA HIS A 330 -27.88 -15.08 35.23
C HIS A 330 -26.91 -14.10 35.95
N TYR A 331 -26.64 -12.95 35.33
CA TYR A 331 -25.72 -11.92 35.86
C TYR A 331 -26.41 -10.90 36.77
N LYS A 332 -27.70 -11.08 37.10
CA LYS A 332 -28.51 -10.27 38.01
C LYS A 332 -28.46 -8.78 37.72
N PHE A 333 -28.74 -8.38 36.51
CA PHE A 333 -28.80 -6.98 36.09
C PHE A 333 -30.18 -6.62 35.50
N ASP A 334 -30.54 -5.33 35.58
CA ASP A 334 -31.76 -4.81 34.98
C ASP A 334 -31.49 -4.40 33.51
N PRO A 335 -32.11 -5.12 32.49
CA PRO A 335 -31.94 -4.83 31.10
C PRO A 335 -32.56 -3.51 30.63
N SER A 336 -33.34 -2.83 31.49
CA SER A 336 -33.93 -1.51 31.22
C SER A 336 -32.94 -0.37 31.40
N LEU A 337 -31.83 -0.62 32.10
CA LEU A 337 -30.78 0.38 32.33
C LEU A 337 -29.96 0.62 31.05
N PRO A 338 -29.46 1.85 30.85
CA PRO A 338 -28.49 2.13 29.78
C PRO A 338 -27.29 1.19 29.86
N PHE A 339 -26.81 0.70 28.70
CA PHE A 339 -25.71 -0.28 28.62
C PHE A 339 -24.47 0.13 29.44
N LYS A 340 -24.12 1.43 29.45
CA LYS A 340 -23.00 1.97 30.24
C LYS A 340 -23.16 1.81 31.77
N LYS A 341 -24.41 1.64 32.27
CA LYS A 341 -24.71 1.47 33.69
C LYS A 341 -24.76 0.02 34.15
N LEU A 342 -24.71 -0.94 33.19
CA LEU A 342 -24.67 -2.37 33.52
C LEU A 342 -23.36 -2.74 34.22
N PRO A 343 -23.36 -3.79 35.06
CA PRO A 343 -22.15 -4.33 35.70
C PRO A 343 -21.09 -4.66 34.64
N LYS A 344 -19.80 -4.49 34.98
CA LYS A 344 -18.70 -4.74 34.07
C LYS A 344 -18.69 -6.18 33.53
N GLU A 345 -18.97 -7.15 34.39
CA GLU A 345 -19.05 -8.57 34.07
C GLU A 345 -20.16 -8.88 33.05
N ALA A 346 -21.34 -8.30 33.26
CA ALA A 346 -22.46 -8.42 32.33
C ALA A 346 -22.14 -7.82 30.95
N ARG A 347 -21.51 -6.62 30.90
CA ARG A 347 -21.08 -5.98 29.65
C ARG A 347 -20.04 -6.80 28.92
N ASP A 348 -19.08 -7.37 29.64
CA ASP A 348 -18.04 -8.23 29.06
C ASP A 348 -18.64 -9.53 28.51
N ALA A 349 -19.53 -10.16 29.29
CA ALA A 349 -20.23 -11.37 28.84
C ALA A 349 -21.12 -11.12 27.59
N ILE A 350 -21.84 -10.01 27.53
CA ILE A 350 -22.67 -9.65 26.38
C ILE A 350 -21.78 -9.46 25.14
N LEU A 351 -20.66 -8.78 25.24
CA LEU A 351 -19.78 -8.52 24.11
C LEU A 351 -18.95 -9.75 23.71
N ASN A 352 -18.24 -10.34 24.68
CA ASN A 352 -17.17 -11.30 24.44
C ASN A 352 -17.54 -12.75 24.78
N GLY A 353 -18.77 -12.97 25.31
CA GLY A 353 -19.25 -14.29 25.71
C GLY A 353 -18.99 -14.64 27.17
N SER A 354 -19.60 -15.73 27.63
CA SER A 354 -19.55 -16.21 29.01
C SER A 354 -18.28 -16.97 29.39
N LYS A 355 -17.24 -16.97 28.54
CA LYS A 355 -15.93 -17.65 28.77
C LYS A 355 -16.04 -19.12 29.18
N GLY A 356 -17.05 -19.83 28.65
CA GLY A 356 -17.31 -21.24 28.94
C GLY A 356 -18.29 -21.49 30.09
N GLU A 357 -18.71 -20.44 30.82
CA GLU A 357 -19.78 -20.56 31.81
C GLU A 357 -21.09 -20.88 31.10
N LYS A 358 -21.77 -21.92 31.57
CA LYS A 358 -23.04 -22.42 31.01
C LYS A 358 -24.20 -21.58 31.53
N ILE A 359 -24.98 -21.01 30.62
CA ILE A 359 -26.13 -20.16 30.90
C ILE A 359 -27.39 -20.90 30.43
N ARG A 360 -28.45 -20.86 31.21
CA ARG A 360 -29.74 -21.41 30.82
C ARG A 360 -30.49 -20.38 29.99
N PHE A 361 -30.73 -20.75 28.73
CA PHE A 361 -31.50 -19.92 27.79
C PHE A 361 -32.93 -20.47 27.71
N GLU A 362 -33.89 -19.56 27.78
CA GLU A 362 -35.30 -19.88 27.61
C GLU A 362 -35.88 -19.04 26.46
N TYR A 363 -36.55 -19.70 25.53
CA TYR A 363 -37.26 -19.03 24.47
C TYR A 363 -38.62 -19.67 24.18
N SER A 364 -39.58 -18.83 23.82
CA SER A 364 -40.92 -19.28 23.46
C SER A 364 -41.14 -19.29 21.96
N ARG A 365 -41.62 -20.39 21.40
CA ARG A 365 -42.07 -20.48 20.00
C ARG A 365 -43.54 -20.86 19.97
N GLY A 366 -44.39 -19.85 19.79
CA GLY A 366 -45.83 -19.99 19.94
C GLY A 366 -46.20 -20.24 21.42
N LYS A 367 -46.92 -21.39 21.70
CA LYS A 367 -47.31 -21.78 23.06
C LYS A 367 -46.30 -22.71 23.76
N LYS A 368 -45.20 -23.08 23.09
CA LYS A 368 -44.20 -24.01 23.66
C LYS A 368 -42.99 -23.25 24.16
N LEU A 369 -42.57 -23.54 25.40
CA LEU A 369 -41.34 -23.06 26.02
C LEU A 369 -40.23 -24.09 25.77
N TYR A 370 -39.09 -23.61 25.26
CA TYR A 370 -37.89 -24.41 25.06
C TYR A 370 -36.80 -23.86 25.99
N SER A 371 -36.05 -24.76 26.62
CA SER A 371 -34.87 -24.39 27.41
C SER A 371 -33.68 -25.24 27.03
N PHE A 372 -32.51 -24.63 26.99
CA PHE A 372 -31.23 -25.30 26.79
C PHE A 372 -30.15 -24.61 27.62
N THR A 373 -29.07 -25.30 27.91
CA THR A 373 -27.98 -24.76 28.74
C THR A 373 -26.67 -24.88 28.02
N GLU A 374 -26.15 -23.74 27.56
CA GLU A 374 -24.91 -23.65 26.77
C GLU A 374 -24.12 -22.37 27.15
N PRO A 375 -22.82 -22.34 26.86
CA PRO A 375 -22.05 -21.07 26.98
C PRO A 375 -22.59 -20.05 25.99
N PHE A 376 -22.63 -18.79 26.41
CA PHE A 376 -22.96 -17.69 25.50
C PHE A 376 -21.72 -17.27 24.69
N GLU A 377 -21.85 -17.24 23.37
CA GLU A 377 -20.73 -16.92 22.47
C GLU A 377 -20.32 -15.42 22.48
N GLY A 378 -21.25 -14.55 22.84
CA GLY A 378 -21.04 -13.08 22.77
C GLY A 378 -21.35 -12.48 21.42
N VAL A 379 -21.69 -11.20 21.42
CA VAL A 379 -22.08 -10.45 20.21
C VAL A 379 -20.93 -10.39 19.19
N MET A 380 -19.70 -10.24 19.64
CA MET A 380 -18.55 -10.15 18.73
C MET A 380 -18.30 -11.44 17.97
N ASN A 381 -18.30 -12.58 18.67
CA ASN A 381 -18.13 -13.89 18.03
C ASN A 381 -19.33 -14.24 17.12
N TYR A 382 -20.56 -13.90 17.56
CA TYR A 382 -21.75 -14.04 16.70
C TYR A 382 -21.59 -13.27 15.39
N LEU A 383 -21.10 -12.03 15.43
CA LEU A 383 -20.87 -11.22 14.23
C LEU A 383 -19.77 -11.81 13.33
N GLU A 384 -18.68 -12.34 13.91
CA GLU A 384 -17.62 -13.03 13.14
C GLU A 384 -18.15 -14.29 12.46
N THR A 385 -18.95 -15.11 13.17
CA THR A 385 -19.59 -16.30 12.60
C THR A 385 -20.55 -15.92 11.47
N LYS A 386 -21.35 -14.87 11.68
CA LYS A 386 -22.28 -14.38 10.67
C LYS A 386 -21.56 -13.83 9.43
N ARG A 387 -20.42 -13.17 9.62
CA ARG A 387 -19.57 -12.71 8.52
C ARG A 387 -18.97 -13.87 7.73
N ALA A 388 -18.49 -14.90 8.42
CA ALA A 388 -17.89 -16.08 7.78
C ALA A 388 -18.93 -16.89 6.97
N SER A 389 -20.22 -16.82 7.35
CA SER A 389 -21.35 -17.50 6.68
C SER A 389 -22.20 -16.61 5.78
N ALA A 390 -21.75 -15.38 5.51
CA ALA A 390 -22.49 -14.45 4.64
C ALA A 390 -22.32 -14.82 3.16
N ASP A 391 -23.44 -15.11 2.50
CA ASP A 391 -23.48 -15.58 1.10
C ASP A 391 -23.77 -14.44 0.09
N SER A 392 -24.02 -13.21 0.55
CA SER A 392 -24.32 -12.07 -0.32
C SER A 392 -23.51 -10.82 0.02
N GLU A 393 -23.22 -10.00 -1.00
CA GLU A 393 -22.54 -8.72 -0.84
C GLU A 393 -23.33 -7.76 0.06
N ASP A 394 -24.66 -7.77 -0.03
CA ASP A 394 -25.52 -6.92 0.81
C ASP A 394 -25.40 -7.28 2.29
N ALA A 395 -25.32 -8.57 2.61
CA ALA A 395 -25.13 -9.04 3.99
C ALA A 395 -23.75 -8.64 4.53
N LEU A 396 -22.70 -8.71 3.70
CA LEU A 396 -21.36 -8.24 4.06
C LEU A 396 -21.33 -6.73 4.26
N MET A 397 -21.94 -5.97 3.36
CA MET A 397 -22.00 -4.50 3.42
C MET A 397 -22.77 -4.01 4.67
N GLU A 398 -23.80 -4.77 5.10
CA GLU A 398 -24.50 -4.49 6.35
C GLU A 398 -23.60 -4.69 7.58
N LEU A 399 -22.80 -5.76 7.59
CA LEU A 399 -21.87 -6.05 8.69
C LEU A 399 -20.70 -5.07 8.74
N GLU A 400 -20.24 -4.56 7.59
CA GLU A 400 -19.16 -3.57 7.50
C GLU A 400 -19.45 -2.28 8.28
N ARG A 401 -20.73 -1.93 8.49
CA ARG A 401 -21.13 -0.76 9.30
C ARG A 401 -20.70 -0.85 10.76
N TYR A 402 -20.48 -2.05 11.26
CA TYR A 402 -20.07 -2.35 12.64
C TYR A 402 -18.59 -2.66 12.75
N MET A 403 -17.85 -2.52 11.64
CA MET A 403 -16.44 -2.88 11.58
C MET A 403 -15.55 -1.64 11.50
N ASN A 404 -14.39 -1.78 12.11
CA ASN A 404 -13.27 -0.88 11.97
C ASN A 404 -12.03 -1.67 11.55
N SER A 405 -10.94 -1.00 11.20
CA SER A 405 -9.70 -1.68 10.83
C SER A 405 -8.57 -1.30 11.78
N GLN A 406 -7.77 -2.28 12.14
CA GLN A 406 -6.57 -2.09 12.95
C GLN A 406 -5.33 -2.60 12.20
N PRO A 407 -4.14 -2.06 12.49
CA PRO A 407 -2.91 -2.59 11.92
C PRO A 407 -2.78 -4.09 12.18
N CYS A 408 -2.42 -4.86 11.16
CA CYS A 408 -2.23 -6.31 11.30
C CYS A 408 -1.24 -6.62 12.43
N PRO A 409 -1.58 -7.50 13.38
CA PRO A 409 -0.71 -7.78 14.55
C PRO A 409 0.64 -8.38 14.16
N LEU A 410 0.70 -9.13 13.05
CA LEU A 410 1.93 -9.79 12.59
C LEU A 410 2.87 -8.82 11.87
N CYS A 411 2.39 -8.07 10.87
CA CYS A 411 3.22 -7.17 10.06
C CYS A 411 3.17 -5.70 10.53
N LYS A 412 2.33 -5.35 11.49
CA LYS A 412 2.16 -3.98 12.05
C LYS A 412 1.95 -2.91 10.97
N GLY A 413 1.19 -3.26 9.93
CA GLY A 413 0.93 -2.36 8.80
C GLY A 413 1.86 -2.53 7.60
N ALA A 414 3.01 -3.18 7.74
CA ALA A 414 4.04 -3.29 6.70
C ALA A 414 3.65 -4.16 5.48
N ARG A 415 2.53 -4.90 5.53
CA ARG A 415 1.97 -5.72 4.44
C ARG A 415 2.82 -6.92 3.99
N LEU A 416 4.09 -6.97 4.35
CA LEU A 416 5.08 -7.96 3.89
C LEU A 416 5.42 -8.98 4.98
N LYS A 417 6.01 -10.09 4.56
CA LYS A 417 6.63 -11.09 5.43
C LYS A 417 7.83 -10.49 6.19
N LYS A 418 8.16 -11.07 7.34
CA LYS A 418 9.30 -10.64 8.17
C LYS A 418 10.62 -10.71 7.40
N GLU A 419 10.81 -11.76 6.61
CA GLU A 419 11.99 -11.96 5.79
C GLU A 419 12.20 -10.82 4.79
N SER A 420 11.14 -10.42 4.08
CA SER A 420 11.18 -9.32 3.11
C SER A 420 11.51 -7.98 3.78
N LEU A 421 11.02 -7.76 5.01
CA LEU A 421 11.28 -6.54 5.79
C LEU A 421 12.71 -6.45 6.33
N HIS A 422 13.46 -7.57 6.33
CA HIS A 422 14.83 -7.61 6.80
C HIS A 422 15.89 -7.57 5.69
N VAL A 423 15.46 -7.39 4.44
CA VAL A 423 16.37 -7.02 3.35
C VAL A 423 16.50 -5.49 3.33
N LYS A 424 17.73 -4.97 3.33
CA LYS A 424 18.03 -3.54 3.49
C LYS A 424 18.84 -2.98 2.32
N VAL A 425 18.52 -1.74 1.93
CA VAL A 425 19.30 -0.89 1.04
C VAL A 425 19.62 0.39 1.81
N GLY A 426 20.89 0.77 1.92
CA GLY A 426 21.28 1.93 2.71
C GLY A 426 20.78 1.88 4.17
N LYS A 427 20.81 0.70 4.79
CA LYS A 427 20.33 0.40 6.15
C LYS A 427 18.80 0.51 6.34
N LYS A 428 18.01 0.76 5.30
CA LYS A 428 16.54 0.88 5.34
C LYS A 428 15.88 -0.33 4.67
N SER A 429 14.77 -0.80 5.24
CA SER A 429 13.90 -1.77 4.58
C SER A 429 13.04 -1.11 3.52
N ILE A 430 12.45 -1.89 2.61
CA ILE A 430 11.52 -1.36 1.61
C ILE A 430 10.33 -0.62 2.25
N ASN A 431 9.82 -1.13 3.37
CA ASN A 431 8.74 -0.48 4.12
C ASN A 431 9.18 0.85 4.74
N ASN A 432 10.41 0.93 5.27
CA ASN A 432 10.93 2.19 5.79
C ASN A 432 11.02 3.25 4.69
N VAL A 433 11.44 2.86 3.47
CA VAL A 433 11.52 3.78 2.33
C VAL A 433 10.12 4.19 1.85
N ALA A 434 9.18 3.23 1.75
CA ALA A 434 7.81 3.53 1.35
C ALA A 434 7.05 4.39 2.36
N GLY A 435 7.39 4.31 3.65
CA GLY A 435 6.80 5.12 4.73
C GLY A 435 7.38 6.53 4.84
N MET A 436 8.43 6.87 4.10
CA MET A 436 8.97 8.24 4.08
C MET A 436 8.05 9.17 3.28
N PRO A 437 7.91 10.44 3.69
CA PRO A 437 7.42 11.49 2.82
C PRO A 437 8.27 11.57 1.53
N VAL A 438 7.64 11.91 0.41
CA VAL A 438 8.33 12.02 -0.90
C VAL A 438 9.58 12.89 -0.81
N LYS A 439 9.50 14.01 -0.08
CA LYS A 439 10.64 14.90 0.15
C LYS A 439 11.83 14.18 0.81
N GLU A 440 11.58 13.38 1.83
CA GLU A 440 12.62 12.62 2.53
C GLU A 440 13.16 11.47 1.66
N ALA A 441 12.28 10.83 0.88
CA ALA A 441 12.69 9.79 -0.05
C ALA A 441 13.64 10.34 -1.13
N ILE A 442 13.41 11.54 -1.65
CA ILE A 442 14.31 12.23 -2.59
C ILE A 442 15.70 12.40 -1.96
N GLU A 443 15.77 12.92 -0.73
CA GLU A 443 17.04 13.12 -0.03
C GLU A 443 17.73 11.78 0.30
N PHE A 444 16.96 10.75 0.64
CA PHE A 444 17.50 9.40 0.85
C PHE A 444 18.19 8.88 -0.40
N PHE A 445 17.55 8.93 -1.58
CA PHE A 445 18.13 8.45 -2.82
C PHE A 445 19.25 9.34 -3.37
N LYS A 446 19.27 10.62 -3.02
CA LYS A 446 20.38 11.53 -3.36
C LYS A 446 21.66 11.19 -2.59
N ASN A 447 21.52 10.81 -1.31
CA ASN A 447 22.62 10.54 -0.40
C ASN A 447 22.94 9.03 -0.24
N LEU A 448 22.26 8.17 -0.99
CA LEU A 448 22.46 6.72 -0.93
C LEU A 448 23.84 6.36 -1.47
N LYS A 449 24.67 5.76 -0.60
CA LYS A 449 25.98 5.23 -0.95
C LYS A 449 25.89 3.70 -1.03
N LEU A 450 26.33 3.15 -2.14
CA LEU A 450 26.44 1.72 -2.40
C LEU A 450 27.90 1.39 -2.71
N ASP A 451 28.25 0.10 -2.66
CA ASP A 451 29.53 -0.35 -3.19
C ASP A 451 29.57 -0.18 -4.73
N PRO A 452 30.72 -0.04 -5.38
CA PRO A 452 30.83 0.30 -6.80
C PRO A 452 30.06 -0.65 -7.73
N ILE A 453 30.04 -1.96 -7.43
CA ILE A 453 29.34 -2.97 -8.25
C ILE A 453 27.83 -2.80 -8.11
N LYS A 454 27.34 -2.62 -6.88
CA LYS A 454 25.91 -2.39 -6.64
C LYS A 454 25.46 -1.03 -7.16
N GLU A 455 26.30 -0.02 -7.13
CA GLU A 455 26.01 1.30 -7.69
C GLU A 455 25.77 1.22 -9.20
N GLU A 456 26.62 0.47 -9.94
CA GLU A 456 26.43 0.27 -11.37
C GLU A 456 25.10 -0.45 -11.68
N ILE A 457 24.80 -1.53 -10.93
CA ILE A 457 23.55 -2.29 -11.07
C ILE A 457 22.34 -1.41 -10.77
N ALA A 458 22.41 -0.58 -9.75
CA ALA A 458 21.30 0.24 -9.27
C ALA A 458 21.11 1.54 -10.06
N ARG A 459 22.09 2.00 -10.81
CA ARG A 459 22.14 3.34 -11.46
C ARG A 459 20.86 3.68 -12.22
N ARG A 460 20.42 2.81 -13.13
CA ARG A 460 19.21 3.04 -13.93
C ARG A 460 17.95 3.01 -13.07
N ILE A 461 17.87 2.08 -12.12
CA ILE A 461 16.70 1.93 -11.25
C ILE A 461 16.55 3.16 -10.35
N ILE A 462 17.64 3.64 -9.75
CA ILE A 462 17.65 4.83 -8.88
C ILE A 462 17.29 6.08 -9.69
N LYS A 463 17.75 6.19 -10.93
CA LYS A 463 17.37 7.29 -11.82
C LYS A 463 15.85 7.36 -12.00
N GLU A 464 15.22 6.24 -12.37
CA GLU A 464 13.76 6.14 -12.54
C GLU A 464 12.98 6.49 -11.26
N ILE A 465 13.45 5.99 -10.10
CA ILE A 465 12.84 6.33 -8.80
C ILE A 465 12.93 7.83 -8.54
N ARG A 466 14.10 8.43 -8.74
CA ARG A 466 14.33 9.87 -8.49
C ARG A 466 13.49 10.76 -9.41
N GLU A 467 13.37 10.41 -10.67
CA GLU A 467 12.56 11.15 -11.64
C GLU A 467 11.08 11.13 -11.24
N ARG A 468 10.52 9.96 -10.91
CA ARG A 468 9.13 9.82 -10.46
C ARG A 468 8.85 10.53 -9.13
N LEU A 469 9.78 10.45 -8.17
CA LEU A 469 9.68 11.22 -6.92
C LEU A 469 9.73 12.73 -7.17
N ALA A 470 10.57 13.18 -8.09
CA ALA A 470 10.64 14.60 -8.48
C ALA A 470 9.32 15.07 -9.12
N PHE A 471 8.67 14.24 -9.96
CA PHE A 471 7.35 14.58 -10.51
C PHE A 471 6.29 14.74 -9.43
N LEU A 472 6.25 13.83 -8.43
CA LEU A 472 5.33 13.98 -7.29
C LEU A 472 5.60 15.27 -6.51
N SER A 473 6.86 15.64 -6.30
CA SER A 473 7.23 16.89 -5.64
C SER A 473 6.84 18.12 -6.46
N ASN A 474 6.99 18.05 -7.78
CA ASN A 474 6.65 19.16 -8.70
C ASN A 474 5.15 19.46 -8.75
N VAL A 475 4.30 18.45 -8.55
CA VAL A 475 2.84 18.65 -8.45
C VAL A 475 2.37 18.95 -7.02
N GLY A 476 3.29 19.28 -6.09
CA GLY A 476 2.96 19.68 -4.71
C GLY A 476 2.56 18.53 -3.79
N LEU A 477 3.00 17.29 -4.06
CA LEU A 477 2.69 16.09 -3.26
C LEU A 477 3.89 15.59 -2.45
N ASP A 478 4.82 16.45 -2.11
CA ASP A 478 6.06 16.14 -1.40
C ASP A 478 5.86 15.65 0.05
N TYR A 479 4.69 15.93 0.65
CA TYR A 479 4.29 15.49 1.98
C TYR A 479 3.71 14.07 2.02
N LEU A 480 3.28 13.50 0.88
CA LEU A 480 2.71 12.17 0.82
C LEU A 480 3.77 11.08 1.04
N THR A 481 3.34 9.96 1.64
CA THR A 481 4.14 8.73 1.71
C THR A 481 3.76 7.77 0.60
N LEU A 482 4.72 6.96 0.11
CA LEU A 482 4.45 5.99 -0.95
C LEU A 482 3.53 4.84 -0.48
N GLU A 483 3.49 4.56 0.83
CA GLU A 483 2.59 3.54 1.41
C GLU A 483 1.16 4.01 1.60
N ARG A 484 0.88 5.33 1.47
CA ARG A 484 -0.47 5.87 1.65
C ARG A 484 -1.45 5.20 0.68
N LYS A 485 -2.56 4.72 1.23
CA LYS A 485 -3.59 4.01 0.44
C LYS A 485 -4.27 4.96 -0.53
N ALA A 486 -4.42 4.55 -1.80
CA ALA A 486 -5.06 5.36 -2.83
C ALA A 486 -6.48 5.78 -2.46
N LYS A 487 -7.24 4.90 -1.79
CA LYS A 487 -8.62 5.19 -1.31
C LYS A 487 -8.71 6.32 -0.27
N THR A 488 -7.59 6.72 0.35
CA THR A 488 -7.56 7.80 1.37
C THR A 488 -7.14 9.15 0.81
N LEU A 489 -6.90 9.22 -0.48
CA LEU A 489 -6.53 10.45 -1.17
C LEU A 489 -7.77 11.30 -1.44
N SER A 490 -7.62 12.61 -1.33
CA SER A 490 -8.61 13.54 -1.85
C SER A 490 -8.66 13.48 -3.40
N GLY A 491 -9.74 13.96 -4.00
CA GLY A 491 -9.87 14.01 -5.46
C GLY A 491 -8.70 14.70 -6.14
N GLY A 492 -8.31 15.88 -5.64
CA GLY A 492 -7.18 16.64 -6.16
C GLY A 492 -5.82 15.95 -5.94
N GLU A 493 -5.58 15.25 -4.82
CA GLU A 493 -4.37 14.44 -4.62
C GLU A 493 -4.30 13.30 -5.64
N GLY A 494 -5.41 12.59 -5.85
CA GLY A 494 -5.50 11.49 -6.82
C GLY A 494 -5.25 11.96 -8.25
N GLN A 495 -5.83 13.10 -8.63
CA GLN A 495 -5.64 13.72 -9.94
C GLN A 495 -4.18 14.11 -10.17
N ARG A 496 -3.53 14.78 -9.22
CA ARG A 496 -2.11 15.15 -9.32
C ARG A 496 -1.16 13.95 -9.37
N ILE A 497 -1.48 12.85 -8.68
CA ILE A 497 -0.73 11.60 -8.80
C ILE A 497 -0.83 11.05 -10.23
N ARG A 498 -2.03 11.04 -10.85
CA ARG A 498 -2.19 10.61 -12.24
C ARG A 498 -1.40 11.51 -13.19
N LEU A 499 -1.49 12.85 -13.00
CA LEU A 499 -0.71 13.80 -13.79
C LEU A 499 0.81 13.54 -13.67
N ALA A 500 1.33 13.36 -12.45
CA ALA A 500 2.73 13.05 -12.22
C ALA A 500 3.14 11.73 -12.90
N THR A 501 2.26 10.72 -12.89
CA THR A 501 2.49 9.44 -13.55
C THR A 501 2.55 9.59 -15.08
N GLN A 502 1.65 10.39 -15.66
CA GLN A 502 1.62 10.63 -17.11
C GLN A 502 2.85 11.42 -17.59
N ILE A 503 3.26 12.45 -16.86
CA ILE A 503 4.53 13.16 -17.15
C ILE A 503 5.72 12.20 -17.09
N GLY A 504 5.71 11.29 -16.11
CA GLY A 504 6.75 10.27 -15.93
C GLY A 504 6.79 9.21 -17.03
N SER A 505 5.68 8.97 -17.74
CA SER A 505 5.61 8.01 -18.85
C SER A 505 6.37 8.48 -20.09
N GLY A 506 6.58 9.80 -20.24
CA GLY A 506 7.25 10.39 -21.39
C GLY A 506 6.53 10.19 -22.72
N LEU A 507 5.20 9.98 -22.69
CA LEU A 507 4.39 9.84 -23.89
C LEU A 507 4.39 11.14 -24.69
N THR A 508 4.44 11.02 -26.02
CA THR A 508 4.45 12.12 -26.98
C THR A 508 3.32 11.98 -27.98
N GLY A 509 2.81 13.08 -28.52
CA GLY A 509 1.74 13.07 -29.51
C GLY A 509 0.37 12.69 -28.94
N VAL A 510 0.15 12.82 -27.63
CA VAL A 510 -1.09 12.50 -26.93
C VAL A 510 -1.91 13.76 -26.65
N LEU A 511 -3.21 13.62 -26.60
CA LEU A 511 -4.14 14.64 -26.14
C LEU A 511 -4.48 14.40 -24.67
N TYR A 512 -4.07 15.30 -23.79
CA TYR A 512 -4.45 15.27 -22.37
C TYR A 512 -5.60 16.20 -22.09
N VAL A 513 -6.62 15.72 -21.37
CA VAL A 513 -7.76 16.53 -20.93
C VAL A 513 -7.83 16.50 -19.39
N LEU A 514 -7.71 17.67 -18.76
CA LEU A 514 -7.66 17.81 -17.30
C LEU A 514 -8.85 18.62 -16.79
N ASP A 515 -9.41 18.20 -15.64
CA ASP A 515 -10.53 18.87 -14.98
C ASP A 515 -10.06 19.58 -13.71
N GLU A 516 -10.04 20.92 -13.72
CA GLU A 516 -9.69 21.79 -12.59
C GLU A 516 -8.46 21.34 -11.77
N PRO A 517 -7.29 21.12 -12.40
CA PRO A 517 -6.13 20.56 -11.70
C PRO A 517 -5.54 21.47 -10.62
N SER A 518 -5.86 22.78 -10.63
CA SER A 518 -5.41 23.75 -9.62
C SER A 518 -6.21 23.73 -8.33
N ILE A 519 -7.36 23.01 -8.30
CA ILE A 519 -8.28 23.04 -7.16
C ILE A 519 -7.60 22.64 -5.84
N GLY A 520 -7.79 23.48 -4.82
CA GLY A 520 -7.22 23.24 -3.49
C GLY A 520 -5.70 23.43 -3.39
N LEU A 521 -5.04 24.02 -4.40
CA LEU A 521 -3.64 24.39 -4.34
C LEU A 521 -3.44 25.81 -3.78
N HIS A 522 -2.36 25.96 -3.02
CA HIS A 522 -1.85 27.28 -2.69
C HIS A 522 -1.14 27.88 -3.92
N GLN A 523 -1.14 29.21 -4.08
CA GLN A 523 -0.52 29.93 -5.22
C GLN A 523 0.92 29.47 -5.53
N ARG A 524 1.71 29.16 -4.51
CA ARG A 524 3.08 28.65 -4.67
C ARG A 524 3.12 27.29 -5.40
N ASP A 525 2.18 26.40 -5.09
CA ASP A 525 2.15 25.07 -5.67
C ASP A 525 1.50 25.08 -7.05
N ASN A 526 0.60 26.07 -7.32
CA ASN A 526 0.02 26.29 -8.62
C ASN A 526 1.09 26.58 -9.70
N ARG A 527 2.13 27.38 -9.37
CA ARG A 527 3.24 27.62 -10.31
C ARG A 527 3.94 26.32 -10.72
N ARG A 528 4.21 25.42 -9.77
CA ARG A 528 4.83 24.12 -10.06
C ARG A 528 3.95 23.24 -10.94
N LEU A 529 2.63 23.28 -10.71
CA LEU A 529 1.67 22.60 -11.56
C LEU A 529 1.74 23.15 -12.99
N LEU A 530 1.71 24.47 -13.17
CA LEU A 530 1.80 25.12 -14.48
C LEU A 530 3.10 24.77 -15.22
N ASP A 531 4.24 24.75 -14.51
CA ASP A 531 5.51 24.29 -15.07
C ASP A 531 5.46 22.83 -15.52
N SER A 532 4.72 21.99 -14.79
CA SER A 532 4.51 20.59 -15.14
C SER A 532 3.61 20.42 -16.38
N LEU A 533 2.56 21.24 -16.53
CA LEU A 533 1.70 21.25 -17.72
C LEU A 533 2.43 21.76 -18.95
N LYS A 534 3.24 22.81 -18.81
CA LYS A 534 4.13 23.30 -19.89
C LYS A 534 5.10 22.22 -20.34
N ARG A 535 5.74 21.53 -19.38
CA ARG A 535 6.63 20.42 -19.71
C ARG A 535 5.91 19.30 -20.47
N LEU A 536 4.67 18.99 -20.09
CA LEU A 536 3.87 17.99 -20.80
C LEU A 536 3.57 18.42 -22.24
N ARG A 537 3.24 19.69 -22.46
CA ARG A 537 3.10 20.30 -23.78
C ARG A 537 4.42 20.24 -24.59
N ASP A 538 5.53 20.65 -23.97
CA ASP A 538 6.85 20.74 -24.61
C ASP A 538 7.41 19.37 -25.05
N LEU A 539 6.82 18.28 -24.54
CA LEU A 539 7.05 16.91 -25.05
C LEU A 539 6.31 16.62 -26.37
N GLY A 540 5.62 17.59 -26.97
CA GLY A 540 4.86 17.42 -28.22
C GLY A 540 3.43 16.91 -27.98
N ASN A 541 2.82 17.23 -26.84
CA ASN A 541 1.46 16.85 -26.50
C ASN A 541 0.51 18.06 -26.59
N THR A 542 -0.75 17.80 -26.89
CA THR A 542 -1.82 18.78 -26.71
C THR A 542 -2.42 18.64 -25.33
N VAL A 543 -2.47 19.72 -24.56
CA VAL A 543 -2.96 19.72 -23.18
C VAL A 543 -4.16 20.65 -23.07
N ILE A 544 -5.37 20.09 -22.91
CA ILE A 544 -6.62 20.82 -22.69
C ILE A 544 -6.91 20.82 -21.18
N VAL A 545 -7.11 22.00 -20.61
CA VAL A 545 -7.38 22.17 -19.18
C VAL A 545 -8.69 22.94 -19.02
N VAL A 546 -9.65 22.35 -18.33
CA VAL A 546 -10.85 23.06 -17.86
C VAL A 546 -10.45 23.77 -16.57
N GLU A 547 -10.50 25.11 -16.54
CA GLU A 547 -10.01 25.89 -15.40
C GLU A 547 -10.75 27.22 -15.21
N HIS A 548 -10.68 27.70 -13.97
CA HIS A 548 -11.21 29.01 -13.55
C HIS A 548 -10.10 29.91 -12.98
N ASP A 549 -8.88 29.38 -12.80
CA ASP A 549 -7.76 30.11 -12.22
C ASP A 549 -7.13 31.06 -13.23
N GLU A 550 -6.98 32.33 -12.82
CA GLU A 550 -6.41 33.39 -13.65
C GLU A 550 -4.96 33.10 -14.07
N ALA A 551 -4.12 32.56 -13.16
CA ALA A 551 -2.72 32.26 -13.47
C ALA A 551 -2.60 31.17 -14.55
N THR A 552 -3.48 30.17 -14.51
CA THR A 552 -3.56 29.12 -15.52
C THR A 552 -4.00 29.70 -16.86
N THR A 553 -5.06 30.51 -16.87
CA THR A 553 -5.58 31.16 -18.08
C THR A 553 -4.52 32.06 -18.74
N ARG A 554 -3.77 32.86 -17.95
CA ARG A 554 -2.67 33.70 -18.46
C ARG A 554 -1.47 32.91 -19.00
N THR A 555 -1.37 31.66 -18.63
CA THR A 555 -0.24 30.78 -19.02
C THR A 555 -0.55 30.00 -20.31
N ALA A 556 -1.82 29.97 -20.72
CA ALA A 556 -2.30 29.25 -21.89
C ALA A 556 -1.73 29.80 -23.20
N ASP A 557 -1.48 28.90 -24.16
CA ASP A 557 -1.16 29.25 -25.55
C ASP A 557 -2.44 29.59 -26.34
N PHE A 558 -3.59 29.02 -25.91
CA PHE A 558 -4.88 29.22 -26.54
C PHE A 558 -6.01 29.12 -25.51
N ILE A 559 -7.01 29.97 -25.61
CA ILE A 559 -8.14 30.05 -24.68
C ILE A 559 -9.44 29.82 -25.44
N VAL A 560 -10.33 29.03 -24.84
CA VAL A 560 -11.72 28.85 -25.28
C VAL A 560 -12.61 29.33 -24.14
N ASP A 561 -13.27 30.46 -24.34
CA ASP A 561 -14.21 31.02 -23.35
C ASP A 561 -15.62 30.51 -23.63
N MET A 562 -16.23 29.88 -22.62
CA MET A 562 -17.54 29.25 -22.73
C MET A 562 -18.59 30.11 -22.02
N GLY A 563 -19.59 30.55 -22.76
CA GLY A 563 -20.60 31.43 -22.18
C GLY A 563 -21.82 31.66 -23.07
N PRO A 564 -22.48 32.80 -22.91
CA PRO A 564 -22.27 33.83 -21.87
C PRO A 564 -22.84 33.47 -20.49
N GLY A 565 -23.64 32.40 -20.38
CA GLY A 565 -24.30 32.02 -19.13
C GLY A 565 -24.19 30.53 -18.81
N ALA A 566 -25.07 30.04 -17.94
CA ALA A 566 -25.15 28.64 -17.51
C ALA A 566 -26.40 27.95 -18.11
N GLY A 567 -26.35 26.61 -18.26
CA GLY A 567 -27.47 25.82 -18.77
C GLY A 567 -27.89 26.25 -20.17
N GLU A 568 -29.18 26.58 -20.37
CA GLU A 568 -29.72 27.04 -21.67
C GLU A 568 -29.10 28.36 -22.15
N ALA A 569 -28.62 29.23 -21.25
CA ALA A 569 -27.93 30.46 -21.58
C ALA A 569 -26.44 30.30 -21.89
N GLY A 570 -25.89 29.10 -21.68
CA GLY A 570 -24.52 28.75 -22.01
C GLY A 570 -24.36 28.07 -23.37
N GLY A 571 -23.30 27.35 -23.58
CA GLY A 571 -23.09 26.47 -24.73
C GLY A 571 -22.58 27.17 -26.00
N VAL A 572 -22.03 28.38 -25.89
CA VAL A 572 -21.35 29.10 -26.98
C VAL A 572 -19.85 29.15 -26.64
N ALA A 573 -18.98 28.95 -27.62
CA ALA A 573 -17.53 29.01 -27.46
C ALA A 573 -16.96 30.22 -28.22
N GLU A 574 -16.12 31.02 -27.55
CA GLU A 574 -15.36 32.11 -28.15
C GLU A 574 -13.85 31.77 -28.07
N PRO A 575 -13.19 31.45 -29.21
CA PRO A 575 -11.76 31.18 -29.22
C PRO A 575 -10.96 32.48 -29.17
N ARG A 576 -9.84 32.48 -28.38
CA ARG A 576 -8.88 33.59 -28.28
C ARG A 576 -7.45 33.06 -28.34
N ALA A 577 -6.67 33.59 -29.27
CA ALA A 577 -5.26 33.20 -29.47
C ALA A 577 -4.31 33.76 -28.42
N GLU A 578 -4.71 34.77 -27.64
CA GLU A 578 -3.89 35.40 -26.59
C GLU A 578 -4.72 35.61 -25.32
N PRO A 579 -4.09 35.46 -24.13
CA PRO A 579 -4.75 35.78 -22.88
C PRO A 579 -5.10 37.27 -22.83
N PRO A 580 -6.21 37.67 -22.18
CA PRO A 580 -6.59 39.08 -22.06
C PRO A 580 -5.44 39.88 -21.41
N PRO A 581 -5.15 41.10 -21.88
CA PRO A 581 -4.14 41.95 -21.28
C PRO A 581 -4.45 42.18 -19.80
N ALA A 582 -3.38 42.28 -18.97
CA ALA A 582 -3.55 42.57 -17.56
C ALA A 582 -4.23 43.91 -17.39
N ASP A 583 -5.50 43.90 -17.03
CA ASP A 583 -6.26 45.11 -16.73
C ASP A 583 -5.80 45.64 -15.36
N HIS A 584 -4.77 46.51 -15.38
CA HIS A 584 -4.26 47.24 -14.21
C HIS A 584 -4.94 48.58 -14.02
N THR A 585 -5.95 48.90 -14.81
CA THR A 585 -6.76 50.10 -14.62
C THR A 585 -7.95 49.76 -13.72
N PRO A 586 -8.00 50.29 -12.48
CA PRO A 586 -9.25 50.28 -11.75
C PRO A 586 -10.31 51.05 -12.61
N PRO A 587 -11.58 50.57 -12.65
CA PRO A 587 -12.60 51.26 -13.43
C PRO A 587 -12.66 52.72 -13.02
N PRO A 588 -12.71 53.66 -13.96
CA PRO A 588 -12.87 55.07 -13.63
C PRO A 588 -14.20 55.26 -12.91
N ASP A 589 -14.11 55.69 -11.64
CA ASP A 589 -15.15 56.27 -10.84
C ASP A 589 -16.48 55.51 -10.72
N ALA A 590 -16.47 54.41 -9.98
CA ALA A 590 -17.66 54.03 -9.22
C ALA A 590 -17.82 55.05 -8.06
N PRO A 591 -19.03 55.67 -7.87
CA PRO A 591 -19.23 56.65 -6.80
C PRO A 591 -18.95 55.97 -5.45
N VAL A 592 -17.95 56.48 -4.76
CA VAL A 592 -17.58 56.07 -3.39
C VAL A 592 -18.80 56.42 -2.53
N ALA A 593 -19.49 55.40 -2.03
CA ALA A 593 -20.46 55.56 -0.98
C ALA A 593 -19.78 56.26 0.22
N PRO A 594 -20.40 57.28 0.83
CA PRO A 594 -19.76 58.04 1.89
C PRO A 594 -19.43 57.11 3.07
N ALA A 595 -18.15 57.08 3.41
CA ALA A 595 -17.66 56.37 4.57
C ALA A 595 -18.37 56.92 5.82
N ASN A 596 -19.16 56.12 6.51
CA ASN A 596 -19.66 56.40 7.84
C ASN A 596 -18.45 56.71 8.74
N ARG A 597 -18.24 58.00 9.03
CA ARG A 597 -17.32 58.44 10.09
C ARG A 597 -17.84 57.88 11.42
N VAL A 598 -17.22 56.85 11.92
CA VAL A 598 -17.31 56.49 13.34
C VAL A 598 -16.45 57.51 14.09
N THR A 599 -17.10 58.47 14.74
CA THR A 599 -16.48 59.36 15.72
C THR A 599 -16.07 58.54 16.90
N THR A 600 -14.78 58.32 17.07
CA THR A 600 -14.22 57.78 18.31
C THR A 600 -14.04 58.89 19.30
N GLU A 601 -14.87 58.93 20.38
CA GLU A 601 -14.53 59.63 21.60
C GLU A 601 -13.36 58.93 22.34
N PRO A 602 -12.45 59.66 22.98
CA PRO A 602 -11.32 59.10 23.71
C PRO A 602 -11.73 58.74 25.13
N GLY A 603 -11.69 57.52 25.54
CA GLY A 603 -11.74 57.15 26.94
C GLY A 603 -12.47 55.87 27.27
N SER A 604 -11.81 54.72 27.24
CA SER A 604 -11.85 53.70 28.26
C SER A 604 -11.05 52.47 27.83
N LEU A 605 -10.07 52.12 28.60
CA LEU A 605 -9.21 50.91 28.49
C LEU A 605 -10.04 49.62 28.61
N PRO A 606 -9.76 48.57 27.83
CA PRO A 606 -10.44 47.29 27.98
C PRO A 606 -9.92 46.54 29.22
N ARG A 607 -10.87 46.11 30.05
CA ARG A 607 -10.64 45.22 31.18
C ARG A 607 -10.22 43.83 30.71
N LYS A 608 -9.22 43.26 31.42
CA LYS A 608 -8.72 41.89 31.28
C LYS A 608 -9.82 40.83 31.42
N PRO A 609 -9.74 39.67 30.73
CA PRO A 609 -10.64 38.55 30.92
C PRO A 609 -10.45 37.92 32.31
N ARG A 610 -11.55 37.64 32.99
CA ARG A 610 -11.59 36.95 34.29
C ARG A 610 -11.32 35.46 34.07
N GLU A 611 -10.40 34.94 34.88
CA GLU A 611 -10.20 33.53 35.17
C GLU A 611 -11.48 32.89 35.72
N TRP A 612 -11.83 31.73 35.20
CA TRP A 612 -12.86 30.88 35.80
C TRP A 612 -12.20 30.02 36.90
N SER A 613 -12.40 30.46 38.16
CA SER A 613 -12.10 29.65 39.32
C SER A 613 -13.24 28.69 39.62
N ARG A 614 -12.83 27.47 39.96
CA ARG A 614 -13.66 26.41 40.58
C ARG A 614 -14.45 26.90 41.77
N ALA A 615 -15.74 26.55 41.85
CA ALA A 615 -16.45 26.47 43.13
C ALA A 615 -17.29 25.19 43.14
N SER A 616 -16.95 24.35 44.08
CA SER A 616 -17.64 23.17 44.56
C SER A 616 -18.75 23.55 45.57
N ARG A 617 -19.71 22.62 45.76
CA ARG A 617 -20.74 22.43 46.84
C ARG A 617 -22.09 23.06 46.47
N GLY A 618 -23.16 22.27 46.51
CA GLY A 618 -23.77 21.41 47.44
C GLY A 618 -25.28 21.58 47.37
N ARG A 619 -25.96 20.52 47.17
CA ARG A 619 -27.16 19.93 47.75
C ARG A 619 -27.77 18.91 46.82
#